data_1ea7b36629cb6d9c09a1925bbf14897e
#
_entry.id   1ea7b36629cb6d9c09a1925bbf14897e
#
_cell.length_a   1.000
_cell.length_b   1.000
_cell.length_c   1.000
_cell.angle_alpha   90.00
_cell.angle_beta   90.00
_cell.angle_gamma   90.00
#
_symmetry.space_group_name_H-M   'P 1'
#
loop_
_entity.id
_entity.type
_entity.pdbx_description
1 polymer ?
#
loop_
_entity_poly.entity_id
_entity_poly.type
_entity_poly.pdbx_seq_one_letter_code
_entity_poly.pdbx_strand_id
1 'polypeptide(L)'
;MTRSVALATCSQMPSGDDDSRLLDAALQADGIEASWRVWNDPDADWSRFDLVIVRSTWDYTVDRGAFIDWTRRVPRLANPTDVIAWNTDKTYLRDVSDAGIEVVPTAWIEPGRAVELPGGEFVVKPSVGASSNGAGRFDSAAAGQLDAARVHAGMLHDAGRTVMVQPYLADVDTAGETALSYFDGKFSHAVRKGAMLPQSTAYGLASGLSTSLSLPERITPRQPDAAELRLGDQVLDLIRDRFGGELLYARIDVLPTPDGPVVIELELTEPSLFLEHDAAAAGQFAAAVSNRLA
;
A
#
# COMPACT_ATOMS: atom_id res chain seq x y z
N MET A 1 27.31 -8.84 19.24
CA MET A 1 27.39 -7.93 18.06
C MET A 1 26.16 -7.06 18.08
N THR A 2 26.27 -5.80 17.74
CA THR A 2 25.10 -4.91 17.61
C THR A 2 24.29 -5.35 16.39
N ARG A 3 22.99 -5.57 16.56
CA ARG A 3 22.09 -5.93 15.45
C ARG A 3 21.86 -4.70 14.59
N SER A 4 22.04 -4.81 13.27
CA SER A 4 21.97 -3.70 12.32
C SER A 4 20.84 -3.88 11.30
N VAL A 5 20.03 -2.85 11.10
CA VAL A 5 18.89 -2.87 10.19
C VAL A 5 18.98 -1.70 9.20
N ALA A 6 18.76 -1.98 7.92
CA ALA A 6 18.53 -0.93 6.94
C ALA A 6 17.02 -0.69 6.77
N LEU A 7 16.63 0.58 6.80
CA LEU A 7 15.29 1.04 6.48
C LEU A 7 15.34 1.64 5.07
N ALA A 8 14.81 0.92 4.08
CA ALA A 8 14.87 1.35 2.68
C ALA A 8 13.84 2.44 2.41
N THR A 9 14.28 3.52 1.79
CA THR A 9 13.49 4.71 1.46
C THR A 9 13.81 5.20 0.03
N CYS A 10 13.14 6.26 -0.42
CA CYS A 10 13.40 6.93 -1.70
C CYS A 10 14.26 8.19 -1.53
N SER A 11 14.80 8.68 -2.65
CA SER A 11 15.67 9.86 -2.66
C SER A 11 14.97 11.15 -2.24
N GLN A 12 13.65 11.22 -2.39
CA GLN A 12 12.85 12.37 -1.98
C GLN A 12 12.59 12.40 -0.46
N MET A 13 12.79 11.27 0.21
CA MET A 13 12.58 11.11 1.66
C MET A 13 13.78 10.37 2.30
N PRO A 14 15.00 10.89 2.20
CA PRO A 14 16.21 10.14 2.56
C PRO A 14 16.30 9.80 4.07
N SER A 15 15.49 10.45 4.89
CA SER A 15 15.37 10.21 6.34
C SER A 15 14.07 9.49 6.74
N GLY A 16 13.36 8.92 5.76
CA GLY A 16 12.10 8.22 5.98
C GLY A 16 10.87 9.12 5.98
N ASP A 17 9.73 8.52 6.31
CA ASP A 17 8.41 9.13 6.36
C ASP A 17 8.06 9.68 7.76
N ASP A 18 6.80 10.03 7.99
CA ASP A 18 6.32 10.58 9.27
C ASP A 18 6.47 9.60 10.45
N ASP A 19 6.48 8.29 10.18
CA ASP A 19 6.72 7.24 11.17
C ASP A 19 8.18 7.16 11.64
N SER A 20 9.13 7.70 10.87
CA SER A 20 10.57 7.48 11.02
C SER A 20 11.09 7.77 12.43
N ARG A 21 10.68 8.88 13.03
CA ARG A 21 11.15 9.28 14.37
C ARG A 21 10.71 8.30 15.47
N LEU A 22 9.48 7.79 15.39
CA LEU A 22 8.96 6.82 16.36
C LEU A 22 9.60 5.45 16.16
N LEU A 23 9.79 5.07 14.91
CA LEU A 23 10.42 3.81 14.52
C LEU A 23 11.88 3.76 14.95
N ASP A 24 12.67 4.80 14.67
CA ASP A 24 14.08 4.90 15.07
C ASP A 24 14.24 4.82 16.59
N ALA A 25 13.39 5.55 17.33
CA ALA A 25 13.42 5.54 18.80
C ALA A 25 13.07 4.14 19.37
N ALA A 26 12.09 3.45 18.80
CA ALA A 26 11.69 2.13 19.26
C ALA A 26 12.76 1.06 18.94
N LEU A 27 13.33 1.07 17.73
CA LEU A 27 14.42 0.16 17.36
C LEU A 27 15.66 0.39 18.24
N GLN A 28 16.02 1.64 18.50
CA GLN A 28 17.14 1.99 19.41
C GLN A 28 16.89 1.48 20.83
N ALA A 29 15.67 1.59 21.35
CA ALA A 29 15.31 1.11 22.69
C ALA A 29 15.47 -0.42 22.80
N ASP A 30 15.25 -1.17 21.72
CA ASP A 30 15.47 -2.61 21.62
C ASP A 30 16.93 -2.99 21.28
N GLY A 31 17.85 -2.03 21.27
CA GLY A 31 19.27 -2.25 20.99
C GLY A 31 19.56 -2.61 19.51
N ILE A 32 18.73 -2.14 18.59
CA ILE A 32 18.89 -2.31 17.15
C ILE A 32 19.41 -1.01 16.56
N GLU A 33 20.51 -1.07 15.83
CA GLU A 33 21.06 0.04 15.06
C GLU A 33 20.35 0.14 13.72
N ALA A 34 19.47 1.14 13.55
CA ALA A 34 18.77 1.39 12.32
C ALA A 34 19.46 2.46 11.47
N SER A 35 19.42 2.28 10.14
CA SER A 35 19.97 3.25 9.18
C SER A 35 19.08 3.37 7.97
N TRP A 36 18.65 4.59 7.65
CA TRP A 36 17.93 4.88 6.42
C TRP A 36 18.85 4.83 5.21
N ARG A 37 18.41 4.17 4.14
CA ARG A 37 19.16 4.02 2.89
C ARG A 37 18.22 4.15 1.70
N VAL A 38 18.62 4.95 0.72
CA VAL A 38 17.87 5.08 -0.54
C VAL A 38 18.01 3.78 -1.33
N TRP A 39 16.89 3.18 -1.72
CA TRP A 39 16.86 1.83 -2.30
C TRP A 39 17.66 1.70 -3.60
N ASN A 40 17.71 2.76 -4.40
CA ASN A 40 18.40 2.81 -5.70
C ASN A 40 19.76 3.52 -5.64
N ASP A 41 20.32 3.75 -4.44
CA ASP A 41 21.68 4.24 -4.28
C ASP A 41 22.68 3.16 -4.71
N PRO A 42 23.49 3.41 -5.77
CA PRO A 42 24.44 2.43 -6.27
C PRO A 42 25.59 2.13 -5.28
N ASP A 43 25.83 3.02 -4.34
CA ASP A 43 26.90 2.88 -3.35
C ASP A 43 26.43 2.17 -2.06
N ALA A 44 25.15 1.83 -1.96
CA ALA A 44 24.59 1.17 -0.80
C ALA A 44 24.95 -0.33 -0.77
N ASP A 45 25.72 -0.74 0.25
CA ASP A 45 26.06 -2.13 0.50
C ASP A 45 25.02 -2.76 1.45
N TRP A 46 24.04 -3.44 0.86
CA TRP A 46 22.94 -4.09 1.58
C TRP A 46 23.38 -5.35 2.34
N SER A 47 24.52 -5.94 2.01
CA SER A 47 25.03 -7.15 2.67
C SER A 47 25.53 -6.91 4.11
N ARG A 48 25.75 -5.65 4.47
CA ARG A 48 26.23 -5.24 5.79
C ARG A 48 25.17 -5.30 6.89
N PHE A 49 23.90 -5.38 6.51
CA PHE A 49 22.78 -5.33 7.44
C PHE A 49 22.29 -6.75 7.78
N ASP A 50 21.89 -6.94 9.02
CA ASP A 50 21.30 -8.19 9.48
C ASP A 50 19.86 -8.36 8.96
N LEU A 51 19.19 -7.26 8.64
CA LEU A 51 17.87 -7.23 8.03
C LEU A 51 17.69 -5.94 7.23
N VAL A 52 17.00 -6.02 6.10
CA VAL A 52 16.56 -4.86 5.30
C VAL A 52 15.04 -4.80 5.33
N ILE A 53 14.49 -3.66 5.67
CA ILE A 53 13.04 -3.42 5.77
C ILE A 53 12.66 -2.35 4.76
N VAL A 54 11.74 -2.65 3.85
CA VAL A 54 11.19 -1.66 2.93
C VAL A 54 10.24 -0.76 3.71
N ARG A 55 10.42 0.57 3.58
CA ARG A 55 9.59 1.55 4.28
C ARG A 55 8.96 2.55 3.30
N SER A 56 9.61 3.61 2.97
CA SER A 56 9.07 4.74 2.20
C SER A 56 9.63 4.80 0.78
N THR A 57 9.56 3.69 0.04
CA THR A 57 10.08 3.56 -1.33
C THR A 57 9.02 3.88 -2.39
N TRP A 58 8.11 4.82 -2.13
CA TRP A 58 6.92 5.11 -2.95
C TRP A 58 7.20 5.51 -4.40
N ASP A 59 8.46 5.86 -4.72
CA ASP A 59 8.92 6.16 -6.08
C ASP A 59 9.12 4.89 -6.95
N TYR A 60 8.99 3.67 -6.39
CA TYR A 60 9.10 2.43 -7.17
C TYR A 60 8.11 2.36 -8.34
N THR A 61 7.01 3.07 -8.24
CA THR A 61 5.97 3.12 -9.27
C THR A 61 6.46 3.72 -10.60
N VAL A 62 7.57 4.47 -10.57
CA VAL A 62 8.22 5.04 -11.76
C VAL A 62 8.96 3.94 -12.53
N ASP A 63 9.72 3.08 -11.83
CA ASP A 63 10.43 1.94 -12.39
C ASP A 63 10.31 0.71 -11.48
N ARG A 64 9.14 0.09 -11.52
CA ARG A 64 8.85 -1.13 -10.76
C ARG A 64 9.82 -2.27 -11.11
N GLY A 65 10.27 -2.35 -12.37
CA GLY A 65 11.21 -3.38 -12.80
C GLY A 65 12.53 -3.28 -12.06
N ALA A 66 13.14 -2.10 -12.05
CA ALA A 66 14.37 -1.85 -11.31
C ALA A 66 14.20 -2.08 -9.81
N PHE A 67 13.05 -1.72 -9.23
CA PHE A 67 12.75 -1.96 -7.83
C PHE A 67 12.71 -3.47 -7.49
N ILE A 68 12.00 -4.28 -8.28
CA ILE A 68 11.97 -5.73 -8.08
C ILE A 68 13.36 -6.36 -8.28
N ASP A 69 14.14 -5.88 -9.25
CA ASP A 69 15.51 -6.35 -9.44
C ASP A 69 16.42 -5.98 -8.27
N TRP A 70 16.17 -4.83 -7.62
CA TRP A 70 16.85 -4.47 -6.38
C TRP A 70 16.47 -5.44 -5.25
N THR A 71 15.20 -5.73 -5.03
CA THR A 71 14.78 -6.65 -3.95
C THR A 71 15.41 -8.03 -4.08
N ARG A 72 15.63 -8.53 -5.32
CA ARG A 72 16.29 -9.80 -5.59
C ARG A 72 17.77 -9.82 -5.18
N ARG A 73 18.42 -8.65 -5.14
CA ARG A 73 19.83 -8.50 -4.76
C ARG A 73 20.03 -8.29 -3.26
N VAL A 74 18.97 -7.95 -2.53
CA VAL A 74 19.02 -7.74 -1.08
C VAL A 74 19.05 -9.09 -0.36
N PRO A 75 20.10 -9.44 0.39
CA PRO A 75 20.27 -10.79 0.93
C PRO A 75 19.25 -11.17 2.01
N ARG A 76 18.82 -10.20 2.81
CA ARG A 76 17.94 -10.42 3.98
C ARG A 76 16.85 -9.35 4.00
N LEU A 77 15.84 -9.56 3.19
CA LEU A 77 14.69 -8.67 3.06
C LEU A 77 13.56 -9.16 3.98
N ALA A 78 12.96 -8.26 4.75
CA ALA A 78 11.99 -8.61 5.78
C ALA A 78 10.70 -9.20 5.22
N ASN A 79 10.02 -8.51 4.30
CA ASN A 79 8.95 -9.10 3.49
C ASN A 79 9.59 -9.61 2.20
N PRO A 80 9.44 -10.89 1.85
CA PRO A 80 10.21 -11.49 0.76
C PRO A 80 9.95 -10.85 -0.60
N THR A 81 10.93 -10.93 -1.50
CA THR A 81 10.83 -10.42 -2.88
C THR A 81 9.57 -10.91 -3.60
N ASP A 82 9.15 -12.16 -3.39
CA ASP A 82 7.97 -12.73 -4.03
C ASP A 82 6.69 -12.03 -3.57
N VAL A 83 6.59 -11.68 -2.28
CA VAL A 83 5.49 -10.89 -1.73
C VAL A 83 5.51 -9.49 -2.35
N ILE A 84 6.67 -8.84 -2.38
CA ILE A 84 6.81 -7.50 -2.94
C ILE A 84 6.47 -7.49 -4.44
N ALA A 85 6.94 -8.48 -5.19
CA ALA A 85 6.64 -8.60 -6.61
C ALA A 85 5.15 -8.82 -6.88
N TRP A 86 4.46 -9.57 -6.03
CA TRP A 86 3.02 -9.78 -6.10
C TRP A 86 2.26 -8.51 -5.68
N ASN A 87 2.62 -7.89 -4.57
CA ASN A 87 1.89 -6.78 -3.97
C ASN A 87 2.03 -5.44 -4.72
N THR A 88 3.16 -5.20 -5.38
CA THR A 88 3.40 -3.95 -6.13
C THR A 88 2.58 -3.82 -7.42
N ASP A 89 1.77 -4.82 -7.79
CA ASP A 89 0.77 -4.74 -8.85
C ASP A 89 -0.60 -5.17 -8.29
N LYS A 90 -1.56 -4.25 -8.25
CA LYS A 90 -2.89 -4.48 -7.65
C LYS A 90 -3.70 -5.59 -8.31
N THR A 91 -3.20 -6.18 -9.41
CA THR A 91 -3.80 -7.39 -9.98
C THR A 91 -3.84 -8.55 -8.99
N TYR A 92 -3.10 -8.50 -7.87
CA TYR A 92 -3.22 -9.43 -6.75
C TYR A 92 -4.63 -9.50 -6.16
N LEU A 93 -5.46 -8.46 -6.33
CA LEU A 93 -6.86 -8.49 -5.89
C LEU A 93 -7.69 -9.56 -6.62
N ARG A 94 -7.27 -10.01 -7.81
CA ARG A 94 -7.87 -11.18 -8.47
C ARG A 94 -7.63 -12.45 -7.64
N ASP A 95 -6.39 -12.67 -7.20
CA ASP A 95 -6.04 -13.83 -6.38
C ASP A 95 -6.78 -13.81 -5.03
N VAL A 96 -6.93 -12.63 -4.43
CA VAL A 96 -7.71 -12.42 -3.19
C VAL A 96 -9.18 -12.79 -3.43
N SER A 97 -9.79 -12.30 -4.51
CA SER A 97 -11.17 -12.63 -4.90
C SER A 97 -11.34 -14.11 -5.23
N ASP A 98 -10.40 -14.72 -5.95
CA ASP A 98 -10.44 -16.15 -6.32
C ASP A 98 -10.33 -17.06 -5.08
N ALA A 99 -9.73 -16.58 -4.00
CA ALA A 99 -9.72 -17.24 -2.69
C ALA A 99 -11.05 -17.09 -1.91
N GLY A 100 -12.04 -16.38 -2.47
CA GLY A 100 -13.35 -16.18 -1.84
C GLY A 100 -13.37 -15.05 -0.80
N ILE A 101 -12.37 -14.16 -0.82
CA ILE A 101 -12.31 -12.98 0.05
C ILE A 101 -12.97 -11.81 -0.68
N GLU A 102 -13.87 -11.11 0.01
CA GLU A 102 -14.60 -9.99 -0.57
C GLU A 102 -13.68 -8.80 -0.88
N VAL A 103 -13.64 -8.40 -2.14
CA VAL A 103 -12.88 -7.25 -2.65
C VAL A 103 -13.81 -6.27 -3.35
N VAL A 104 -13.37 -5.03 -3.51
CA VAL A 104 -14.10 -4.07 -4.35
C VAL A 104 -14.17 -4.62 -5.78
N PRO A 105 -15.36 -4.78 -6.38
CA PRO A 105 -15.52 -5.27 -7.74
C PRO A 105 -14.66 -4.45 -8.72
N THR A 106 -13.82 -5.12 -9.51
CA THR A 106 -12.85 -4.44 -10.36
C THR A 106 -12.87 -4.98 -11.78
N ALA A 107 -13.08 -4.10 -12.75
CA ALA A 107 -12.80 -4.39 -14.16
C ALA A 107 -11.34 -4.07 -14.46
N TRP A 108 -10.64 -5.05 -15.04
CA TRP A 108 -9.22 -4.96 -15.40
C TRP A 108 -9.08 -4.84 -16.90
N ILE A 109 -8.47 -3.76 -17.36
CA ILE A 109 -8.40 -3.44 -18.78
C ILE A 109 -6.94 -3.26 -19.17
N GLU A 110 -6.43 -4.24 -19.91
CA GLU A 110 -5.04 -4.25 -20.38
C GLU A 110 -4.82 -3.18 -21.48
N PRO A 111 -3.60 -2.65 -21.63
CA PRO A 111 -3.27 -1.74 -22.72
C PRO A 111 -3.73 -2.24 -24.08
N GLY A 112 -4.34 -1.35 -24.87
CA GLY A 112 -4.88 -1.67 -26.19
C GLY A 112 -6.27 -2.32 -26.21
N ARG A 113 -6.89 -2.55 -25.04
CA ARG A 113 -8.28 -2.98 -24.93
C ARG A 113 -9.22 -1.79 -24.80
N ALA A 114 -10.44 -1.94 -25.31
CA ALA A 114 -11.48 -0.93 -25.13
C ALA A 114 -11.85 -0.78 -23.65
N VAL A 115 -12.00 0.46 -23.20
CA VAL A 115 -12.38 0.77 -21.83
C VAL A 115 -13.90 0.87 -21.74
N GLU A 116 -14.52 -0.14 -21.12
CA GLU A 116 -15.93 -0.10 -20.76
C GLU A 116 -16.08 0.55 -19.39
N LEU A 117 -16.93 1.57 -19.30
CA LEU A 117 -17.16 2.35 -18.08
C LEU A 117 -18.54 2.01 -17.50
N PRO A 118 -18.66 1.84 -16.19
CA PRO A 118 -19.95 1.53 -15.56
C PRO A 118 -20.85 2.76 -15.49
N GLY A 119 -22.12 2.54 -15.13
CA GLY A 119 -23.04 3.59 -14.72
C GLY A 119 -22.77 4.06 -13.28
N GLY A 120 -23.21 5.27 -12.95
CA GLY A 120 -23.01 5.88 -11.62
C GLY A 120 -21.61 6.45 -11.43
N GLU A 121 -21.21 6.57 -10.17
CA GLU A 121 -19.86 7.03 -9.81
C GLU A 121 -18.87 5.86 -9.79
N PHE A 122 -17.67 6.11 -10.31
CA PHE A 122 -16.62 5.11 -10.41
C PHE A 122 -15.22 5.72 -10.35
N VAL A 123 -14.24 4.88 -10.03
CA VAL A 123 -12.81 5.22 -10.00
C VAL A 123 -12.09 4.54 -11.16
N VAL A 124 -11.20 5.28 -11.81
CA VAL A 124 -10.25 4.77 -12.80
C VAL A 124 -8.85 4.99 -12.24
N LYS A 125 -8.06 3.92 -12.10
CA LYS A 125 -6.69 3.98 -11.55
C LYS A 125 -5.77 2.95 -12.17
N PRO A 126 -4.43 3.14 -12.14
CA PRO A 126 -3.51 2.11 -12.62
C PRO A 126 -3.39 0.95 -11.64
N SER A 127 -3.06 -0.25 -12.13
CA SER A 127 -2.76 -1.40 -11.27
C SER A 127 -1.46 -1.24 -10.47
N VAL A 128 -0.49 -0.51 -11.02
CA VAL A 128 0.77 -0.15 -10.34
C VAL A 128 0.73 1.34 -10.02
N GLY A 129 0.62 1.68 -8.75
CA GLY A 129 0.52 3.06 -8.27
C GLY A 129 0.50 3.13 -6.75
N ALA A 130 0.98 4.24 -6.19
CA ALA A 130 0.97 4.58 -4.77
C ALA A 130 0.40 6.00 -4.58
N SER A 131 -0.07 6.33 -3.39
CA SER A 131 -0.53 7.68 -3.01
C SER A 131 -1.56 8.29 -3.98
N SER A 132 -2.53 7.51 -4.45
CA SER A 132 -3.55 7.91 -5.43
C SER A 132 -2.99 8.45 -6.77
N ASN A 133 -1.71 8.26 -7.06
CA ASN A 133 -1.09 8.67 -8.33
C ASN A 133 -1.78 7.97 -9.50
N GLY A 134 -2.30 8.76 -10.44
CA GLY A 134 -3.03 8.26 -11.61
C GLY A 134 -4.47 7.80 -11.31
N ALA A 135 -5.02 8.06 -10.12
CA ALA A 135 -6.42 7.76 -9.81
C ALA A 135 -7.34 8.92 -10.20
N GLY A 136 -8.56 8.61 -10.62
CA GLY A 136 -9.60 9.60 -10.90
C GLY A 136 -10.98 9.08 -10.53
N ARG A 137 -11.84 9.96 -9.98
CA ARG A 137 -13.26 9.70 -9.69
C ARG A 137 -14.13 10.41 -10.70
N PHE A 138 -15.04 9.69 -11.31
CA PHE A 138 -15.91 10.13 -12.39
C PHE A 138 -17.36 9.74 -12.08
N ASP A 139 -18.29 10.50 -12.66
CA ASP A 139 -19.72 10.18 -12.62
C ASP A 139 -20.28 10.10 -14.04
N SER A 140 -20.83 8.95 -14.42
CA SER A 140 -21.43 8.73 -15.74
C SER A 140 -22.63 9.62 -16.05
N ALA A 141 -23.33 10.12 -15.01
CA ALA A 141 -24.46 11.01 -15.16
C ALA A 141 -24.06 12.48 -15.38
N ALA A 142 -22.82 12.86 -15.05
CA ALA A 142 -22.32 14.22 -15.21
C ALA A 142 -21.79 14.46 -16.64
N ALA A 143 -22.17 15.61 -17.23
CA ALA A 143 -21.79 15.93 -18.60
C ALA A 143 -20.27 15.93 -18.82
N GLY A 144 -19.80 15.23 -19.85
CA GLY A 144 -18.38 15.16 -20.23
C GLY A 144 -17.53 14.24 -19.37
N GLN A 145 -18.03 13.68 -18.26
CA GLN A 145 -17.22 12.85 -17.34
C GLN A 145 -16.87 11.50 -17.95
N LEU A 146 -17.74 10.88 -18.75
CA LEU A 146 -17.39 9.64 -19.46
C LEU A 146 -16.24 9.83 -20.46
N ASP A 147 -16.22 10.98 -21.17
CA ASP A 147 -15.13 11.27 -22.10
C ASP A 147 -13.84 11.61 -21.34
N ALA A 148 -13.94 12.34 -20.23
CA ALA A 148 -12.79 12.58 -19.35
C ALA A 148 -12.21 11.27 -18.79
N ALA A 149 -13.07 10.33 -18.37
CA ALA A 149 -12.63 9.01 -17.90
C ALA A 149 -11.95 8.19 -19.00
N ARG A 150 -12.45 8.24 -20.24
CA ARG A 150 -11.79 7.58 -21.40
C ARG A 150 -10.42 8.18 -21.70
N VAL A 151 -10.32 9.52 -21.67
CA VAL A 151 -9.04 10.22 -21.86
C VAL A 151 -8.07 9.84 -20.75
N HIS A 152 -8.52 9.81 -19.50
CA HIS A 152 -7.71 9.42 -18.37
C HIS A 152 -7.21 7.95 -18.48
N ALA A 153 -8.11 7.03 -18.81
CA ALA A 153 -7.73 5.63 -19.05
C ALA A 153 -6.75 5.50 -20.24
N GLY A 154 -6.94 6.30 -21.30
CA GLY A 154 -6.01 6.38 -22.43
C GLY A 154 -4.60 6.78 -22.00
N MET A 155 -4.47 7.81 -21.16
CA MET A 155 -3.14 8.21 -20.61
C MET A 155 -2.47 7.07 -19.83
N LEU A 156 -3.22 6.30 -19.05
CA LEU A 156 -2.70 5.15 -18.33
C LEU A 156 -2.23 4.05 -19.28
N HIS A 157 -3.00 3.76 -20.33
CA HIS A 157 -2.63 2.80 -21.38
C HIS A 157 -1.39 3.24 -22.17
N ASP A 158 -1.29 4.53 -22.53
CA ASP A 158 -0.12 5.08 -23.23
C ASP A 158 1.16 4.96 -22.38
N ALA A 159 1.00 4.99 -21.04
CA ALA A 159 2.07 4.70 -20.10
C ALA A 159 2.30 3.19 -19.86
N GLY A 160 1.66 2.30 -20.62
CA GLY A 160 1.78 0.85 -20.51
C GLY A 160 1.13 0.26 -19.25
N ARG A 161 0.21 0.98 -18.59
CA ARG A 161 -0.42 0.54 -17.34
C ARG A 161 -1.72 -0.21 -17.61
N THR A 162 -1.93 -1.32 -16.91
CA THR A 162 -3.26 -1.94 -16.78
C THR A 162 -4.17 -1.00 -16.01
N VAL A 163 -5.35 -0.74 -16.55
CA VAL A 163 -6.36 0.12 -15.94
C VAL A 163 -7.29 -0.70 -15.07
N MET A 164 -7.54 -0.22 -13.87
CA MET A 164 -8.58 -0.69 -12.95
C MET A 164 -9.77 0.26 -13.03
N VAL A 165 -10.98 -0.28 -13.18
CA VAL A 165 -12.23 0.47 -13.05
C VAL A 165 -13.04 -0.16 -11.92
N GLN A 166 -13.38 0.63 -10.90
CA GLN A 166 -14.10 0.19 -9.71
C GLN A 166 -15.33 1.08 -9.49
N PRO A 167 -16.47 0.57 -9.02
CA PRO A 167 -17.55 1.42 -8.55
C PRO A 167 -17.05 2.27 -7.38
N TYR A 168 -17.52 3.51 -7.29
CA TYR A 168 -17.25 4.33 -6.12
C TYR A 168 -18.22 3.94 -5.00
N LEU A 169 -17.67 3.50 -3.88
CA LEU A 169 -18.46 3.11 -2.70
C LEU A 169 -18.70 4.36 -1.85
N ALA A 170 -19.88 4.97 -1.99
CA ALA A 170 -20.19 6.28 -1.39
C ALA A 170 -20.08 6.30 0.14
N ASP A 171 -20.20 5.15 0.81
CA ASP A 171 -20.06 5.06 2.26
C ASP A 171 -18.66 5.51 2.73
N VAL A 172 -17.65 5.48 1.87
CA VAL A 172 -16.30 5.99 2.19
C VAL A 172 -16.30 7.49 2.51
N ASP A 173 -17.19 8.28 1.91
CA ASP A 173 -17.28 9.72 2.17
C ASP A 173 -17.65 10.04 3.63
N THR A 174 -18.40 9.15 4.29
CA THR A 174 -18.85 9.31 5.67
C THR A 174 -18.12 8.44 6.66
N ALA A 175 -17.95 7.15 6.37
CA ALA A 175 -17.29 6.19 7.25
C ALA A 175 -15.76 6.21 7.12
N GLY A 176 -15.23 6.58 5.94
CA GLY A 176 -13.82 6.47 5.62
C GLY A 176 -13.42 5.03 5.32
N GLU A 177 -12.15 4.85 5.05
CA GLU A 177 -11.47 3.58 4.88
C GLU A 177 -10.85 3.16 6.22
N THR A 178 -10.91 1.88 6.56
CA THR A 178 -10.21 1.34 7.74
C THR A 178 -8.91 0.68 7.29
N ALA A 179 -7.79 1.17 7.78
CA ALA A 179 -6.47 0.58 7.57
C ALA A 179 -6.12 -0.26 8.80
N LEU A 180 -6.04 -1.58 8.62
CA LEU A 180 -5.72 -2.56 9.66
C LEU A 180 -4.21 -2.87 9.58
N SER A 181 -3.46 -2.54 10.64
CA SER A 181 -2.01 -2.78 10.71
C SER A 181 -1.70 -4.05 11.51
N TYR A 182 -0.86 -4.90 10.93
CA TYR A 182 -0.42 -6.16 11.53
C TYR A 182 1.10 -6.23 11.56
N PHE A 183 1.68 -6.73 12.67
CA PHE A 183 3.10 -6.98 12.82
C PHE A 183 3.33 -8.43 13.24
N ASP A 184 4.19 -9.12 12.50
CA ASP A 184 4.49 -10.54 12.69
C ASP A 184 3.21 -11.40 12.78
N GLY A 185 2.27 -11.14 11.85
CA GLY A 185 0.97 -11.81 11.75
C GLY A 185 -0.04 -11.44 12.85
N LYS A 186 0.24 -10.48 13.72
CA LYS A 186 -0.65 -10.08 14.82
C LYS A 186 -1.22 -8.69 14.60
N PHE A 187 -2.52 -8.54 14.83
CA PHE A 187 -3.17 -7.22 14.81
C PHE A 187 -2.48 -6.29 15.82
N SER A 188 -2.13 -5.11 15.37
CA SER A 188 -1.55 -4.04 16.17
C SER A 188 -2.58 -2.96 16.45
N HIS A 189 -2.95 -2.22 15.43
CA HIS A 189 -3.86 -1.08 15.53
C HIS A 189 -4.58 -0.84 14.20
N ALA A 190 -5.54 0.06 14.23
CA ALA A 190 -6.18 0.54 13.02
C ALA A 190 -6.38 2.04 13.02
N VAL A 191 -6.38 2.61 11.84
CA VAL A 191 -6.76 4.01 11.62
C VAL A 191 -7.90 4.11 10.63
N ARG A 192 -8.64 5.21 10.74
CA ARG A 192 -9.60 5.64 9.74
C ARG A 192 -8.92 6.65 8.81
N LYS A 193 -8.96 6.37 7.52
CA LYS A 193 -8.51 7.26 6.45
C LYS A 193 -9.73 7.96 5.86
N GLY A 194 -9.71 9.28 5.77
CA GLY A 194 -10.76 10.05 5.10
C GLY A 194 -10.79 9.81 3.59
N ALA A 195 -11.92 10.09 2.93
CA ALA A 195 -12.01 9.98 1.48
C ALA A 195 -10.99 10.91 0.78
N MET A 196 -10.20 10.36 -0.13
CA MET A 196 -9.11 11.08 -0.80
C MET A 196 -9.46 11.57 -2.21
N LEU A 197 -10.53 11.07 -2.83
CA LEU A 197 -10.88 11.40 -4.20
C LEU A 197 -12.11 12.30 -4.24
N PRO A 198 -11.93 13.65 -4.37
CA PRO A 198 -13.05 14.54 -4.61
C PRO A 198 -13.77 14.17 -5.91
N GLN A 199 -15.09 14.50 -5.97
CA GLN A 199 -15.88 14.29 -7.20
C GLN A 199 -15.23 15.01 -8.40
N SER A 200 -15.32 14.36 -9.56
CA SER A 200 -14.85 14.89 -10.84
C SER A 200 -13.37 15.30 -10.85
N THR A 201 -12.55 14.59 -10.07
CA THR A 201 -11.10 14.80 -9.98
C THR A 201 -10.35 13.63 -10.59
N ALA A 202 -9.37 13.92 -11.44
CA ALA A 202 -8.44 12.92 -11.96
C ALA A 202 -7.00 13.44 -11.80
N TYR A 203 -6.15 12.58 -11.26
CA TYR A 203 -4.74 12.86 -11.07
C TYR A 203 -3.93 12.24 -12.21
N GLY A 204 -3.05 13.03 -12.84
CA GLY A 204 -2.11 12.52 -13.82
C GLY A 204 -1.04 11.63 -13.20
N LEU A 205 -0.35 10.85 -14.04
CA LEU A 205 0.84 10.12 -13.61
C LEU A 205 1.97 11.11 -13.33
N ALA A 206 2.42 11.17 -12.08
CA ALA A 206 3.60 11.96 -11.72
C ALA A 206 4.87 11.13 -11.88
N SER A 207 5.96 11.78 -12.30
CA SER A 207 7.31 11.20 -12.34
C SER A 207 7.96 11.28 -10.96
N GLY A 208 7.49 10.48 -10.00
CA GLY A 208 7.96 10.48 -8.62
C GLY A 208 6.84 10.71 -7.61
N LEU A 209 7.22 10.98 -6.36
CA LEU A 209 6.27 11.37 -5.32
C LEU A 209 5.63 12.71 -5.67
N SER A 210 4.34 12.67 -5.96
CA SER A 210 3.56 13.90 -6.17
C SER A 210 3.17 14.48 -4.82
N THR A 211 4.00 15.35 -4.27
CA THR A 211 3.66 16.13 -3.07
C THR A 211 2.55 17.16 -3.32
N SER A 212 2.26 17.46 -4.59
CA SER A 212 1.23 18.45 -4.97
C SER A 212 -0.20 17.89 -4.97
N LEU A 213 -0.38 16.58 -4.80
CA LEU A 213 -1.68 15.91 -4.85
C LEU A 213 -2.14 15.38 -3.48
N SER A 214 -1.33 15.54 -2.46
CA SER A 214 -1.72 15.23 -1.08
C SER A 214 -2.69 16.30 -0.59
N LEU A 215 -3.98 16.14 -0.89
CA LEU A 215 -4.95 16.66 0.07
C LEU A 215 -4.55 16.05 1.41
N PRO A 216 -4.48 16.84 2.50
CA PRO A 216 -4.11 16.28 3.80
C PRO A 216 -5.11 15.17 4.14
N GLU A 217 -4.65 13.93 4.05
CA GLU A 217 -5.46 12.78 4.41
C GLU A 217 -5.80 12.89 5.89
N ARG A 218 -7.09 12.88 6.20
CA ARG A 218 -7.51 12.92 7.60
C ARG A 218 -7.40 11.54 8.20
N ILE A 219 -6.32 11.30 8.92
CA ILE A 219 -6.08 10.06 9.66
C ILE A 219 -6.54 10.23 11.11
N THR A 220 -7.26 9.25 11.65
CA THR A 220 -7.66 9.21 13.06
C THR A 220 -7.63 7.77 13.58
N PRO A 221 -7.32 7.54 14.87
CA PRO A 221 -7.41 6.23 15.48
C PRO A 221 -8.80 5.61 15.27
N ARG A 222 -8.86 4.30 15.01
CA ARG A 222 -10.10 3.55 14.86
C ARG A 222 -10.06 2.25 15.64
N GLN A 223 -11.20 1.90 16.25
CA GLN A 223 -11.44 0.55 16.74
C GLN A 223 -12.19 -0.21 15.62
N PRO A 224 -11.55 -1.19 14.97
CA PRO A 224 -12.20 -1.99 13.95
C PRO A 224 -13.26 -2.88 14.56
N ASP A 225 -14.30 -3.19 13.81
CA ASP A 225 -15.29 -4.15 14.24
C ASP A 225 -14.85 -5.61 13.99
N ALA A 226 -15.65 -6.57 14.49
CA ALA A 226 -15.31 -7.98 14.37
C ALA A 226 -15.37 -8.50 12.91
N ALA A 227 -16.11 -7.84 12.01
CA ALA A 227 -16.15 -8.25 10.60
C ALA A 227 -14.91 -7.76 9.87
N GLU A 228 -14.44 -6.53 10.13
CA GLU A 228 -13.19 -5.98 9.60
C GLU A 228 -11.99 -6.83 10.03
N LEU A 229 -11.91 -7.21 11.32
CA LEU A 229 -10.84 -8.07 11.83
C LEU A 229 -10.85 -9.46 11.18
N ARG A 230 -12.03 -10.09 11.07
CA ARG A 230 -12.15 -11.41 10.40
C ARG A 230 -11.71 -11.34 8.94
N LEU A 231 -12.06 -10.27 8.22
CA LEU A 231 -11.61 -10.07 6.84
C LEU A 231 -10.08 -9.94 6.76
N GLY A 232 -9.50 -9.16 7.69
CA GLY A 232 -8.05 -9.05 7.82
C GLY A 232 -7.36 -10.38 8.10
N ASP A 233 -7.90 -11.19 9.03
CA ASP A 233 -7.37 -12.52 9.35
C ASP A 233 -7.44 -13.47 8.13
N GLN A 234 -8.53 -13.46 7.35
CA GLN A 234 -8.64 -14.23 6.10
C GLN A 234 -7.58 -13.85 5.08
N VAL A 235 -7.29 -12.56 4.95
CA VAL A 235 -6.23 -12.07 4.06
C VAL A 235 -4.85 -12.55 4.54
N LEU A 236 -4.58 -12.49 5.85
CA LEU A 236 -3.30 -12.97 6.40
C LEU A 236 -3.14 -14.49 6.21
N ASP A 237 -4.22 -15.26 6.38
CA ASP A 237 -4.22 -16.70 6.12
C ASP A 237 -3.87 -16.99 4.64
N LEU A 238 -4.49 -16.28 3.70
CA LEU A 238 -4.15 -16.39 2.27
C LEU A 238 -2.67 -16.08 2.00
N ILE A 239 -2.14 -15.00 2.59
CA ILE A 239 -0.74 -14.60 2.43
C ILE A 239 0.19 -15.68 2.98
N ARG A 240 -0.10 -16.19 4.17
CA ARG A 240 0.69 -17.25 4.81
C ARG A 240 0.68 -18.55 3.99
N ASP A 241 -0.48 -18.95 3.48
CA ASP A 241 -0.63 -20.14 2.65
C ASP A 241 0.13 -20.00 1.32
N ARG A 242 0.09 -18.81 0.72
CA ARG A 242 0.74 -18.54 -0.56
C ARG A 242 2.27 -18.43 -0.46
N PHE A 243 2.78 -17.79 0.59
CA PHE A 243 4.21 -17.43 0.70
C PHE A 243 4.97 -18.17 1.81
N GLY A 244 4.30 -19.01 2.59
CA GLY A 244 4.95 -19.95 3.52
C GLY A 244 5.41 -19.33 4.83
N GLY A 245 4.80 -18.23 5.30
CA GLY A 245 5.15 -17.64 6.59
C GLY A 245 4.47 -16.31 6.88
N GLU A 246 4.68 -15.83 8.11
CA GLU A 246 4.21 -14.53 8.54
C GLU A 246 5.08 -13.41 7.98
N LEU A 247 4.45 -12.31 7.56
CA LEU A 247 5.16 -11.11 7.16
C LEU A 247 5.57 -10.28 8.38
N LEU A 248 6.67 -9.53 8.27
CA LEU A 248 7.06 -8.60 9.34
C LEU A 248 5.98 -7.56 9.58
N TYR A 249 5.37 -7.07 8.51
CA TYR A 249 4.26 -6.13 8.55
C TYR A 249 3.30 -6.39 7.39
N ALA A 250 2.05 -6.06 7.62
CA ALA A 250 1.01 -5.95 6.60
C ALA A 250 0.05 -4.83 6.99
N ARG A 251 -0.44 -4.07 6.02
CA ARG A 251 -1.59 -3.19 6.17
C ARG A 251 -2.68 -3.66 5.20
N ILE A 252 -3.88 -3.85 5.72
CA ILE A 252 -5.04 -4.30 4.96
C ILE A 252 -6.07 -3.18 5.03
N ASP A 253 -6.32 -2.56 3.89
CA ASP A 253 -7.25 -1.44 3.80
C ASP A 253 -8.62 -1.95 3.33
N VAL A 254 -9.65 -1.66 4.11
CA VAL A 254 -11.01 -2.15 3.88
C VAL A 254 -12.02 -1.01 3.82
N LEU A 255 -13.04 -1.18 2.99
CA LEU A 255 -14.17 -0.25 2.87
C LEU A 255 -15.45 -0.88 3.42
N PRO A 256 -16.27 -0.11 4.11
CA PRO A 256 -17.59 -0.57 4.54
C PRO A 256 -18.52 -0.70 3.34
N THR A 257 -19.38 -1.72 3.38
CA THR A 257 -20.56 -1.85 2.49
C THR A 257 -21.75 -2.32 3.32
N PRO A 258 -22.98 -2.20 2.80
CA PRO A 258 -24.16 -2.72 3.48
C PRO A 258 -24.10 -4.23 3.78
N ASP A 259 -23.36 -4.99 2.97
CA ASP A 259 -23.24 -6.45 3.10
C ASP A 259 -22.02 -6.87 3.95
N GLY A 260 -21.24 -5.92 4.42
CA GLY A 260 -20.01 -6.13 5.20
C GLY A 260 -18.79 -5.43 4.60
N PRO A 261 -17.62 -5.50 5.26
CA PRO A 261 -16.41 -4.88 4.76
C PRO A 261 -15.85 -5.62 3.53
N VAL A 262 -15.23 -4.87 2.61
CA VAL A 262 -14.54 -5.40 1.43
C VAL A 262 -13.11 -4.88 1.37
N VAL A 263 -12.17 -5.69 0.89
CA VAL A 263 -10.77 -5.26 0.71
C VAL A 263 -10.68 -4.30 -0.47
N ILE A 264 -10.06 -3.14 -0.26
CA ILE A 264 -9.72 -2.18 -1.32
C ILE A 264 -8.25 -2.26 -1.73
N GLU A 265 -7.37 -2.53 -0.77
CA GLU A 265 -5.93 -2.57 -0.99
C GLU A 265 -5.22 -3.42 0.07
N LEU A 266 -4.10 -4.05 -0.33
CA LEU A 266 -3.12 -4.64 0.55
C LEU A 266 -1.82 -3.88 0.41
N GLU A 267 -1.24 -3.46 1.52
CA GLU A 267 0.06 -2.81 1.54
C GLU A 267 1.06 -3.68 2.32
N LEU A 268 1.80 -4.50 1.57
CA LEU A 268 2.76 -5.45 2.11
C LEU A 268 4.20 -5.04 1.78
N THR A 269 4.37 -3.93 1.05
CA THR A 269 5.67 -3.46 0.56
C THR A 269 6.14 -2.24 1.34
N GLU A 270 5.43 -1.11 1.25
CA GLU A 270 5.86 0.18 1.79
C GLU A 270 4.73 0.97 2.49
N PRO A 271 3.92 0.33 3.37
CA PRO A 271 2.82 1.03 4.01
C PRO A 271 3.29 2.15 4.92
N SER A 272 2.58 3.28 4.94
CA SER A 272 2.57 4.14 6.14
C SER A 272 1.99 3.31 7.28
N LEU A 273 2.72 3.21 8.39
CA LEU A 273 2.32 2.39 9.52
C LEU A 273 1.45 3.16 10.53
N PHE A 274 1.37 4.49 10.38
CA PHE A 274 0.56 5.35 11.24
C PHE A 274 0.86 5.17 12.74
N LEU A 275 2.14 5.01 13.09
CA LEU A 275 2.61 4.67 14.44
C LEU A 275 2.21 5.72 15.50
N GLU A 276 1.99 6.96 15.09
CA GLU A 276 1.59 8.05 16.01
C GLU A 276 0.16 7.89 16.55
N HIS A 277 -0.66 7.04 15.90
CA HIS A 277 -2.07 6.86 16.27
C HIS A 277 -2.30 5.75 17.30
N ASP A 278 -1.24 5.00 17.68
CA ASP A 278 -1.29 4.03 18.78
C ASP A 278 0.04 4.03 19.55
N ALA A 279 -0.02 4.26 20.84
CA ALA A 279 1.17 4.42 21.70
C ALA A 279 2.04 3.14 21.78
N ALA A 280 1.48 1.97 21.51
CA ALA A 280 2.20 0.69 21.58
C ALA A 280 2.78 0.28 20.21
N ALA A 281 2.29 0.85 19.11
CA ALA A 281 2.57 0.37 17.76
C ALA A 281 4.06 0.34 17.42
N ALA A 282 4.79 1.41 17.71
CA ALA A 282 6.24 1.47 17.44
C ALA A 282 7.02 0.39 18.20
N GLY A 283 6.68 0.16 19.49
CA GLY A 283 7.27 -0.91 20.29
C GLY A 283 6.91 -2.31 19.78
N GLN A 284 5.68 -2.52 19.36
CA GLN A 284 5.25 -3.80 18.76
C GLN A 284 6.01 -4.08 17.45
N PHE A 285 6.21 -3.06 16.61
CA PHE A 285 7.00 -3.20 15.39
C PHE A 285 8.46 -3.54 15.71
N ALA A 286 9.10 -2.83 16.66
CA ALA A 286 10.48 -3.09 17.08
C ALA A 286 10.64 -4.51 17.64
N ALA A 287 9.67 -4.99 18.44
CA ALA A 287 9.65 -6.37 18.94
C ALA A 287 9.54 -7.40 17.79
N ALA A 288 8.71 -7.14 16.78
CA ALA A 288 8.61 -7.98 15.58
C ALA A 288 9.93 -8.02 14.80
N VAL A 289 10.62 -6.89 14.66
CA VAL A 289 11.97 -6.82 14.07
C VAL A 289 12.97 -7.64 14.91
N SER A 290 12.95 -7.48 16.24
CA SER A 290 13.83 -8.26 17.16
C SER A 290 13.65 -9.76 16.99
N ASN A 291 12.41 -10.25 16.82
CA ASN A 291 12.11 -11.66 16.58
C ASN A 291 12.73 -12.17 15.27
N ARG A 292 12.82 -11.35 14.22
CA ARG A 292 13.42 -11.71 12.93
C ARG A 292 14.95 -11.71 12.97
N LEU A 293 15.55 -11.07 13.97
CA LEU A 293 17.00 -10.99 14.19
C LEU A 293 17.52 -12.04 15.20
N ALA A 294 16.62 -12.80 15.84
CA ALA A 294 16.96 -13.87 16.78
C ALA A 294 17.34 -15.14 16.02
#